data_abceca1d3d99fed52d13b50941e66426
#
_entry.id   abceca1d3d99fed52d13b50941e66426
#
_cell.length_a   1.000
_cell.length_b   1.000
_cell.length_c   1.000
_cell.angle_alpha   90.00
_cell.angle_beta   90.00
_cell.angle_gamma   90.00
#
_symmetry.space_group_name_H-M   'P 1'
#
loop_
_entity.id
_entity.type
_entity.pdbx_description
1 polymer ?
#
loop_
_entity_poly.entity_id
_entity_poly.type
_entity_poly.pdbx_seq_one_letter_code
_entity_poly.pdbx_strand_id
1 'polypeptide(L)'
;MSRFHQRLREDLRDPEFAEAFYDMSADIALLQVLEQARKALNVSEKELAERMGTQCSTVTRLFNDSHPNPTLDTLSNILRALGLQAEIKISPASEEDVLIPIKANLFMDR
;
A
#
# COMPACT_ATOMS: atom_id res chain seq x y z
N MET A 1 -19.97 10.78 -12.44
CA MET A 1 -18.57 10.35 -12.57
C MET A 1 -17.69 11.55 -12.85
N SER A 2 -16.58 11.69 -12.16
CA SER A 2 -15.71 12.84 -12.34
C SER A 2 -14.93 12.73 -13.65
N ARG A 3 -14.44 13.89 -14.15
CA ARG A 3 -13.57 13.90 -15.34
C ARG A 3 -12.33 13.06 -15.13
N PHE A 4 -11.84 13.00 -13.88
CA PHE A 4 -10.69 12.19 -13.53
C PHE A 4 -10.94 10.72 -13.82
N HIS A 5 -12.10 10.20 -13.44
CA HIS A 5 -12.45 8.80 -13.66
C HIS A 5 -12.61 8.48 -15.16
N GLN A 6 -13.19 9.41 -15.92
CA GLN A 6 -13.33 9.22 -17.37
C GLN A 6 -11.97 9.18 -18.06
N ARG A 7 -11.10 10.13 -17.71
CA ARG A 7 -9.76 10.19 -18.29
C ARG A 7 -8.96 8.94 -17.93
N LEU A 8 -9.07 8.50 -16.68
CA LEU A 8 -8.38 7.30 -16.24
C LEU A 8 -8.85 6.07 -17.00
N ARG A 9 -10.15 5.95 -17.26
CA ARG A 9 -10.68 4.84 -18.04
C ARG A 9 -10.12 4.82 -19.46
N GLU A 10 -9.99 6.01 -20.07
CA GLU A 10 -9.40 6.14 -21.41
C GLU A 10 -7.93 5.74 -21.40
N ASP A 11 -7.18 6.23 -20.43
CA ASP A 11 -5.75 5.92 -20.28
C ASP A 11 -5.53 4.43 -20.01
N LEU A 12 -6.42 3.78 -19.27
CA LEU A 12 -6.32 2.35 -18.96
C LEU A 12 -6.60 1.44 -20.15
N ARG A 13 -7.00 2.00 -21.30
CA ARG A 13 -7.11 1.23 -22.54
C ARG A 13 -5.72 0.89 -23.10
N ASP A 14 -4.70 1.67 -22.73
CA ASP A 14 -3.30 1.35 -23.07
C ASP A 14 -2.80 0.28 -22.08
N PRO A 15 -2.43 -0.93 -22.57
CA PRO A 15 -2.01 -2.00 -21.65
C PRO A 15 -0.78 -1.66 -20.82
N GLU A 16 0.18 -0.93 -21.37
CA GLU A 16 1.37 -0.53 -20.60
C GLU A 16 1.02 0.42 -19.46
N PHE A 17 0.17 1.40 -19.75
CA PHE A 17 -0.28 2.35 -18.74
C PHE A 17 -1.11 1.65 -17.67
N ALA A 18 -2.02 0.77 -18.06
CA ALA A 18 -2.88 0.06 -17.14
C ALA A 18 -2.07 -0.80 -16.16
N GLU A 19 -1.09 -1.54 -16.68
CA GLU A 19 -0.23 -2.38 -15.86
C GLU A 19 0.54 -1.54 -14.85
N ALA A 20 1.18 -0.47 -15.30
CA ALA A 20 1.94 0.43 -14.43
C ALA A 20 1.04 1.09 -13.37
N PHE A 21 -0.17 1.49 -13.77
CA PHE A 21 -1.12 2.13 -12.84
C PHE A 21 -1.55 1.18 -11.74
N TYR A 22 -1.92 -0.06 -12.09
CA TYR A 22 -2.38 -1.03 -11.10
C TYR A 22 -1.29 -1.40 -10.12
N ASP A 23 -0.08 -1.64 -10.61
CA ASP A 23 1.05 -2.00 -9.76
C ASP A 23 1.37 -0.86 -8.78
N MET A 24 1.50 0.37 -9.29
CA MET A 24 1.84 1.53 -8.48
C MET A 24 0.75 1.86 -7.48
N SER A 25 -0.53 1.77 -7.90
CA SER A 25 -1.66 2.08 -7.02
C SER A 25 -1.77 1.09 -5.86
N ALA A 26 -1.56 -0.19 -6.13
CA ALA A 26 -1.63 -1.22 -5.10
C ALA A 26 -0.52 -1.03 -4.07
N ASP A 27 0.72 -0.81 -4.53
CA ASP A 27 1.88 -0.63 -3.66
C ASP A 27 1.71 0.63 -2.79
N ILE A 28 1.29 1.73 -3.39
CA ILE A 28 1.08 2.98 -2.67
C ILE A 28 -0.02 2.82 -1.63
N ALA A 29 -1.14 2.20 -1.99
CA ALA A 29 -2.27 2.03 -1.08
C ALA A 29 -1.87 1.20 0.14
N LEU A 30 -1.14 0.10 -0.06
CA LEU A 30 -0.69 -0.75 1.02
C LEU A 30 0.29 -0.02 1.94
N LEU A 31 1.26 0.68 1.36
CA LEU A 31 2.25 1.40 2.15
C LEU A 31 1.64 2.57 2.92
N GLN A 32 0.65 3.27 2.34
CA GLN A 32 -0.06 4.32 3.05
C GLN A 32 -0.80 3.79 4.27
N VAL A 33 -1.45 2.64 4.14
CA VAL A 33 -2.15 2.02 5.28
C VAL A 33 -1.14 1.64 6.37
N LEU A 34 -0.01 1.06 5.99
CA LEU A 34 1.03 0.69 6.96
C LEU A 34 1.63 1.91 7.64
N GLU A 35 1.81 3.00 6.91
CA GLU A 35 2.28 4.26 7.48
C GLU A 35 1.28 4.83 8.49
N GLN A 36 -0.01 4.80 8.16
CA GLN A 36 -1.06 5.21 9.08
C GLN A 36 -1.07 4.35 10.34
N ALA A 37 -0.90 3.04 10.17
CA ALA A 37 -0.85 2.12 11.30
C ALA A 37 0.33 2.41 12.21
N ARG A 38 1.51 2.65 11.63
CA ARG A 38 2.70 2.99 12.39
C ARG A 38 2.46 4.24 13.24
N LYS A 39 1.90 5.28 12.63
CA LYS A 39 1.63 6.54 13.34
C LYS A 39 0.60 6.34 14.45
N ALA A 40 -0.46 5.57 14.17
CA ALA A 40 -1.50 5.30 15.16
C ALA A 40 -0.96 4.54 16.37
N LEU A 41 0.06 3.71 16.18
CA LEU A 41 0.71 2.95 17.24
C LEU A 41 1.84 3.73 17.92
N ASN A 42 2.10 4.96 17.48
CA ASN A 42 3.18 5.80 18.00
C ASN A 42 4.57 5.17 17.88
N VAL A 43 4.79 4.43 16.79
CA VAL A 43 6.07 3.81 16.49
C VAL A 43 6.82 4.70 15.50
N SER A 44 8.01 5.17 15.87
CA SER A 44 8.83 5.97 14.95
C SER A 44 9.43 5.11 13.85
N GLU A 45 9.88 5.76 12.76
CA GLU A 45 10.57 5.03 11.69
C GLU A 45 11.84 4.35 12.22
N LYS A 46 12.54 5.02 13.13
CA LYS A 46 13.73 4.46 13.77
C LYS A 46 13.39 3.20 14.57
N GLU A 47 12.34 3.26 15.37
CA GLU A 47 11.90 2.12 16.17
C GLU A 47 11.44 0.97 15.28
N LEU A 48 10.70 1.28 14.22
CA LEU A 48 10.29 0.26 13.26
C LEU A 48 11.50 -0.43 12.64
N ALA A 49 12.50 0.37 12.23
CA ALA A 49 13.72 -0.16 11.66
C ALA A 49 14.45 -1.09 12.62
N GLU A 50 14.53 -0.71 13.89
CA GLU A 50 15.14 -1.54 14.92
C GLU A 50 14.42 -2.88 15.08
N ARG A 51 13.09 -2.83 15.11
CA ARG A 51 12.27 -4.05 15.21
C ARG A 51 12.41 -4.95 13.98
N MET A 52 12.61 -4.36 12.81
CA MET A 52 12.80 -5.11 11.57
C MET A 52 14.23 -5.59 11.38
N GLY A 53 15.17 -5.12 12.19
CA GLY A 53 16.57 -5.46 12.04
C GLY A 53 17.22 -4.78 10.84
N THR A 54 16.79 -3.59 10.48
CA THR A 54 17.31 -2.84 9.34
C THR A 54 17.65 -1.41 9.73
N GLN A 55 18.12 -0.63 8.77
CA GLN A 55 18.48 0.76 9.00
C GLN A 55 17.27 1.69 8.84
N CYS A 56 17.27 2.78 9.62
CA CYS A 56 16.20 3.78 9.54
C CYS A 56 16.08 4.35 8.11
N SER A 57 17.21 4.57 7.43
CA SER A 57 17.18 5.06 6.05
C SER A 57 16.44 4.12 5.10
N THR A 58 16.50 2.81 5.34
CA THR A 58 15.78 1.84 4.54
C THR A 58 14.27 1.98 4.73
N VAL A 59 13.82 2.16 5.97
CA VAL A 59 12.39 2.35 6.27
C VAL A 59 11.90 3.68 5.70
N THR A 60 12.67 4.75 5.88
CA THR A 60 12.31 6.06 5.36
C THR A 60 12.15 6.03 3.85
N ARG A 61 13.08 5.37 3.16
CA ARG A 61 13.03 5.22 1.70
C ARG A 61 11.80 4.44 1.28
N LEU A 62 11.50 3.37 1.98
CA LEU A 62 10.37 2.50 1.65
C LEU A 62 9.05 3.28 1.66
N PHE A 63 8.84 4.11 2.68
CA PHE A 63 7.60 4.87 2.81
C PHE A 63 7.53 6.13 1.95
N ASN A 64 8.67 6.64 1.49
CA ASN A 64 8.73 7.92 0.77
C ASN A 64 9.10 7.76 -0.71
N ASP A 65 9.31 6.54 -1.18
CA ASP A 65 9.63 6.30 -2.59
C ASP A 65 8.40 6.57 -3.45
N SER A 66 8.59 7.30 -4.55
CA SER A 66 7.52 7.57 -5.51
C SER A 66 7.12 6.33 -6.31
N HIS A 67 8.01 5.35 -6.41
CA HIS A 67 7.77 4.10 -7.11
C HIS A 67 8.12 2.92 -6.21
N PRO A 68 7.37 2.73 -5.12
CA PRO A 68 7.67 1.65 -4.19
C PRO A 68 7.37 0.29 -4.82
N ASN A 69 8.19 -0.69 -4.51
CA ASN A 69 7.98 -2.05 -4.97
C ASN A 69 8.29 -3.03 -3.83
N PRO A 70 7.51 -2.99 -2.76
CA PRO A 70 7.74 -3.89 -1.63
C PRO A 70 7.36 -5.32 -1.99
N THR A 71 8.12 -6.27 -1.50
CA THR A 71 7.77 -7.68 -1.61
C THR A 71 6.78 -8.05 -0.51
N LEU A 72 6.14 -9.21 -0.65
CA LEU A 72 5.30 -9.74 0.42
C LEU A 72 6.11 -9.96 1.70
N ASP A 73 7.36 -10.36 1.58
CA ASP A 73 8.23 -10.51 2.74
C ASP A 73 8.42 -9.18 3.45
N THR A 74 8.65 -8.12 2.71
CA THR A 74 8.79 -6.78 3.28
C THR A 74 7.52 -6.36 4.01
N LEU A 75 6.36 -6.55 3.38
CA LEU A 75 5.08 -6.23 4.00
C LEU A 75 4.85 -7.06 5.27
N SER A 76 5.17 -8.35 5.22
CA SER A 76 5.04 -9.24 6.37
C SER A 76 5.94 -8.81 7.51
N ASN A 77 7.16 -8.40 7.21
CA ASN A 77 8.12 -7.94 8.22
C ASN A 77 7.63 -6.66 8.90
N ILE A 78 7.06 -5.73 8.13
CA ILE A 78 6.50 -4.50 8.70
C ILE A 78 5.34 -4.84 9.63
N LEU A 79 4.42 -5.68 9.18
CA LEU A 79 3.26 -6.08 9.99
C LEU A 79 3.70 -6.75 11.28
N ARG A 80 4.67 -7.68 11.19
CA ARG A 80 5.19 -8.36 12.37
C ARG A 80 5.82 -7.39 13.35
N ALA A 81 6.61 -6.44 12.83
CA ALA A 81 7.28 -5.45 13.66
C ALA A 81 6.29 -4.51 14.34
N LEU A 82 5.15 -4.25 13.72
CA LEU A 82 4.09 -3.42 14.31
C LEU A 82 3.11 -4.22 15.17
N GLY A 83 3.25 -5.54 15.21
CA GLY A 83 2.33 -6.39 15.95
C GLY A 83 0.95 -6.48 15.30
N LEU A 84 0.90 -6.36 13.99
CA LEU A 84 -0.34 -6.35 13.23
C LEU A 84 -0.47 -7.59 12.35
N GLN A 85 -1.68 -7.89 11.96
CA GLN A 85 -2.01 -8.97 11.04
C GLN A 85 -2.83 -8.39 9.91
N ALA A 86 -2.54 -8.80 8.67
CA ALA A 86 -3.32 -8.41 7.51
C ALA A 86 -4.04 -9.62 6.94
N GLU A 87 -5.22 -9.37 6.42
CA GLU A 87 -6.04 -10.39 5.79
C GLU A 87 -6.37 -9.94 4.38
N ILE A 88 -6.26 -10.86 3.42
CA ILE A 88 -6.61 -10.57 2.04
C ILE A 88 -7.94 -11.24 1.74
N LYS A 89 -8.94 -10.43 1.42
CA LYS A 89 -10.25 -10.91 1.04
C LYS A 89 -10.43 -10.73 -0.46
N ILE A 90 -10.73 -11.82 -1.15
CA ILE A 90 -10.94 -11.79 -2.59
C ILE A 90 -12.44 -11.89 -2.86
N SER A 91 -12.97 -10.94 -3.60
CA SER A 91 -14.39 -10.88 -3.92
C SER A 91 -14.58 -10.38 -5.35
N PRO A 92 -15.75 -10.62 -5.97
CA PRO A 92 -16.01 -10.03 -7.28
C PRO A 92 -15.95 -8.52 -7.21
N ALA A 93 -15.35 -7.89 -8.23
CA ALA A 93 -15.26 -6.44 -8.31
C ALA A 93 -16.58 -5.85 -8.79
N SER A 94 -16.98 -4.72 -8.21
CA SER A 94 -18.09 -3.92 -8.73
C SER A 94 -17.59 -3.11 -9.93
N GLU A 95 -18.52 -2.53 -10.70
CA GLU A 95 -18.15 -1.66 -11.83
C GLU A 95 -17.23 -0.52 -11.40
N GLU A 96 -17.48 0.02 -10.22
CA GLU A 96 -16.67 1.11 -9.68
C GLU A 96 -15.27 0.66 -9.26
N ASP A 97 -15.13 -0.60 -8.87
CA ASP A 97 -13.89 -1.15 -8.33
C ASP A 97 -12.98 -1.78 -9.39
N VAL A 98 -13.44 -1.88 -10.62
CA VAL A 98 -12.66 -2.50 -11.71
C VAL A 98 -11.31 -1.81 -11.91
N LEU A 99 -11.26 -0.50 -11.67
CA LEU A 99 -10.05 0.29 -11.85
C LEU A 99 -9.09 0.21 -10.67
N ILE A 100 -9.54 -0.35 -9.55
CA ILE A 100 -8.73 -0.45 -8.33
C ILE A 100 -8.79 -1.88 -7.84
N PRO A 101 -7.92 -2.77 -8.35
CA PRO A 101 -8.00 -4.20 -8.04
C PRO A 101 -7.63 -4.52 -6.59
N ILE A 102 -6.84 -3.68 -5.94
CA ILE A 102 -6.46 -3.88 -4.55
C ILE A 102 -6.82 -2.64 -3.76
N LYS A 103 -7.64 -2.81 -2.74
CA LYS A 103 -7.99 -1.77 -1.78
C LYS A 103 -7.39 -2.12 -0.44
N ALA A 104 -6.79 -1.12 0.20
CA ALA A 104 -6.23 -1.30 1.52
C ALA A 104 -6.93 -0.34 2.49
N ASN A 105 -7.42 -0.88 3.60
CA ASN A 105 -8.08 -0.11 4.63
C ASN A 105 -7.49 -0.47 5.99
N LEU A 106 -7.39 0.51 6.86
CA LEU A 106 -6.91 0.31 8.20
C LEU A 106 -8.11 0.14 9.15
N PHE A 107 -8.17 -1.01 9.80
CA PHE A 107 -9.15 -1.29 10.83
C PHE A 107 -8.40 -1.49 12.14
N MET A 108 -8.37 -0.46 12.96
CA MET A 108 -7.74 -0.54 14.27
C MET A 108 -8.81 -0.48 15.31
N ASP A 109 -9.08 -1.62 15.88
CA ASP A 109 -10.12 -1.81 16.87
C ASP A 109 -9.58 -1.45 18.25
N ARG A 110 -10.03 -0.32 18.75
CA ARG A 110 -9.67 0.11 20.10
C ARG A 110 -10.71 0.97 20.69
#